data_23a53c012d793f5d5a379b4d63d4552a
#
_entry.id   23a53c012d793f5d5a379b4d63d4552a
#
_cell.length_a   1.000
_cell.length_b   1.000
_cell.length_c   1.000
_cell.angle_alpha   90.00
_cell.angle_beta   90.00
_cell.angle_gamma   90.00
#
_symmetry.space_group_name_H-M   'P 1'
#
loop_
_entity.id
_entity.type
_entity.pdbx_description
1 polymer ?
#
loop_
_entity_poly.entity_id
_entity_poly.type
_entity_poly.pdbx_seq_one_letter_code
_entity_poly.pdbx_strand_id
1 'polypeptide(L)'
;SRGLGDVYKRQEDNYFKEILNQINQKAFIESPSYKLYGDKKIKIDIDQAPPFESLSNYGASSGSVVFILSNLSLKYVHNSGEFFVETDELRFYPDLNIILGEHGKIDFSFESVYINTNQVILDNFSIDLKNGKIISNSSKLISKDYKPILGVFSYDPFEQDQSFTQFVFQSNSSNNEFVINKFLKLKAGVYIDGNTLSTSSKKRDQSELIFILENDKEIVLRSKSFSLINNQILSNNTQFSFIEENDSLYHPSLELKYNINTNQIQLFNLEGSLKNTPFYSTFFEVEIISDYLYYTPGQRIMNLGIMIAPDQRPVEVKSTKYYSDRIMNELTDLNGINILKATYNFVMKNRRLDFFIDDLSYALKTNSDLIRGGIIDLWRDGFISFDPLSGFVKVLPKTRHYFLSHLKRSDYDEYSFNSISPSSKNIIYDIELRSMFFNGVEKITLSNKNKMEVFPRLGKVELRRDRNLKLIGDISVGNFDFIGVDLLFDYNSYKLDLIEIDTLKMIASKDLIDNYNYLYNIGGDLLINNPRNKSSLKLLPNYPYFVSDKSTKVFFSMPEDYGPEYDSSFYFSIDQFRIDSLDKSTLPKFEFPGTFYSNNIFNPLEAKLITMPDNSFGFDLALEEK
;
A
#
# COMPACT_ATOMS: atom_id res chain seq x y z
N SER A 1 74.50 26.22 -21.08
CA SER A 1 73.16 25.94 -21.63
C SER A 1 73.09 24.71 -22.57
N ARG A 2 74.27 24.14 -23.00
CA ARG A 2 74.25 22.90 -23.82
C ARG A 2 74.01 21.62 -22.99
N GLY A 3 74.27 21.58 -21.71
CA GLY A 3 74.07 20.38 -20.89
C GLY A 3 72.64 20.03 -20.50
N LEU A 4 71.75 21.00 -20.39
CA LEU A 4 70.34 20.80 -20.04
C LEU A 4 69.54 20.17 -21.18
N GLY A 5 69.83 20.58 -22.43
CA GLY A 5 69.15 20.01 -23.61
C GLY A 5 69.48 18.53 -23.85
N ASP A 6 70.71 18.10 -23.56
CA ASP A 6 71.12 16.69 -23.69
C ASP A 6 70.57 15.81 -22.54
N VAL A 7 70.36 16.35 -21.36
CA VAL A 7 69.70 15.66 -20.23
C VAL A 7 68.20 15.49 -20.50
N TYR A 8 67.53 16.48 -21.02
CA TYR A 8 66.10 16.36 -21.43
C TYR A 8 65.92 15.36 -22.56
N LYS A 9 66.78 15.41 -23.62
CA LYS A 9 66.74 14.37 -24.68
C LYS A 9 67.00 12.97 -24.18
N ARG A 10 67.98 12.79 -23.26
CA ARG A 10 68.24 11.47 -22.65
C ARG A 10 67.10 10.98 -21.73
N GLN A 11 66.39 11.87 -21.05
CA GLN A 11 65.23 11.51 -20.26
C GLN A 11 64.07 11.13 -21.17
N GLU A 12 63.79 11.88 -22.25
CA GLU A 12 62.82 11.52 -23.25
C GLU A 12 63.14 10.19 -23.94
N ASP A 13 64.39 9.95 -24.35
CA ASP A 13 64.82 8.69 -24.99
C ASP A 13 64.69 7.46 -24.01
N ASN A 14 64.97 7.66 -22.72
CA ASN A 14 64.79 6.60 -21.74
C ASN A 14 63.30 6.30 -21.46
N TYR A 15 62.48 7.33 -21.39
CA TYR A 15 61.04 7.22 -21.21
C TYR A 15 60.39 6.47 -22.38
N PHE A 16 60.70 6.83 -23.64
CA PHE A 16 60.23 6.08 -24.83
C PHE A 16 60.71 4.64 -24.84
N LYS A 17 61.96 4.37 -24.41
CA LYS A 17 62.47 2.97 -24.29
C LYS A 17 61.71 2.19 -23.24
N GLU A 18 61.35 2.74 -22.12
CA GLU A 18 60.54 2.09 -21.09
C GLU A 18 59.14 1.76 -21.60
N ILE A 19 58.49 2.68 -22.29
CA ILE A 19 57.16 2.45 -22.92
C ILE A 19 57.25 1.36 -23.97
N LEU A 20 58.24 1.41 -24.89
CA LEU A 20 58.44 0.39 -25.91
C LEU A 20 58.73 -0.97 -25.29
N ASN A 21 59.48 -1.03 -24.18
CA ASN A 21 59.70 -2.27 -23.43
C ASN A 21 58.41 -2.82 -22.82
N GLN A 22 57.57 -1.97 -22.21
CA GLN A 22 56.26 -2.36 -21.70
C GLN A 22 55.36 -2.93 -22.78
N ILE A 23 55.32 -2.27 -23.94
CA ILE A 23 54.53 -2.71 -25.10
C ILE A 23 55.11 -4.05 -25.65
N ASN A 24 56.43 -4.17 -25.78
CA ASN A 24 57.11 -5.39 -26.26
C ASN A 24 56.96 -6.55 -25.26
N GLN A 25 56.96 -6.30 -23.95
CA GLN A 25 56.67 -7.28 -22.92
C GLN A 25 55.16 -7.54 -22.78
N LYS A 26 54.33 -6.80 -23.48
CA LYS A 26 52.85 -6.86 -23.44
C LYS A 26 52.28 -6.61 -22.02
N ALA A 27 53.01 -6.00 -21.12
CA ALA A 27 52.61 -5.72 -19.75
C ALA A 27 52.34 -4.22 -19.63
N PHE A 28 51.05 -3.82 -19.51
CA PHE A 28 50.66 -2.42 -19.32
C PHE A 28 50.58 -2.03 -17.85
N ILE A 29 50.20 -2.98 -17.00
CA ILE A 29 50.16 -2.78 -15.56
C ILE A 29 50.66 -4.07 -14.91
N GLU A 30 51.57 -3.90 -13.93
CA GLU A 30 52.00 -4.98 -13.08
C GLU A 30 52.03 -4.50 -11.62
N SER A 31 51.00 -4.83 -10.87
CA SER A 31 50.88 -4.55 -9.45
C SER A 31 50.76 -5.88 -8.67
N PRO A 32 51.00 -5.89 -7.34
CA PRO A 32 50.82 -7.11 -6.54
C PRO A 32 49.41 -7.69 -6.58
N SER A 33 48.38 -6.85 -6.77
CA SER A 33 46.97 -7.22 -6.67
C SER A 33 46.33 -7.45 -8.02
N TYR A 34 46.79 -6.81 -9.09
CA TYR A 34 46.26 -6.99 -10.43
C TYR A 34 47.29 -6.73 -11.53
N LYS A 35 47.08 -7.35 -12.68
CA LYS A 35 47.96 -7.23 -13.86
C LYS A 35 47.16 -7.07 -15.11
N LEU A 36 47.66 -6.28 -16.05
CA LEU A 36 47.06 -6.07 -17.36
C LEU A 36 48.05 -6.38 -18.48
N TYR A 37 47.77 -7.38 -19.28
CA TYR A 37 48.62 -7.88 -20.34
C TYR A 37 47.91 -7.85 -21.71
N GLY A 38 48.68 -7.69 -22.79
CA GLY A 38 48.26 -7.97 -24.13
C GLY A 38 48.47 -9.45 -24.50
N ASP A 39 47.47 -10.14 -25.01
CA ASP A 39 47.51 -11.59 -25.31
C ASP A 39 48.06 -11.93 -26.71
N LYS A 40 47.89 -11.05 -27.71
CA LYS A 40 48.29 -11.29 -29.09
C LYS A 40 49.50 -10.46 -29.55
N LYS A 41 50.09 -10.81 -30.72
CA LYS A 41 51.14 -9.98 -31.33
C LYS A 41 50.57 -8.59 -31.61
N ILE A 42 51.17 -7.58 -30.95
CA ILE A 42 50.76 -6.19 -31.05
C ILE A 42 51.35 -5.63 -32.36
N LYS A 43 50.51 -5.06 -33.21
CA LYS A 43 50.94 -4.20 -34.29
C LYS A 43 50.91 -2.75 -33.77
N ILE A 44 52.07 -2.07 -33.79
CA ILE A 44 52.22 -0.73 -33.27
C ILE A 44 52.29 0.23 -34.44
N ASP A 45 51.46 1.26 -34.40
CA ASP A 45 51.60 2.44 -35.23
C ASP A 45 51.71 3.68 -34.34
N ILE A 46 52.45 4.70 -34.71
CA ILE A 46 52.65 5.89 -33.92
C ILE A 46 52.08 7.06 -34.71
N ASP A 47 51.09 7.74 -34.17
CA ASP A 47 50.43 8.85 -34.80
C ASP A 47 50.42 10.08 -33.88
N GLN A 48 50.38 11.27 -34.48
CA GLN A 48 50.01 12.53 -33.78
C GLN A 48 48.50 12.72 -33.95
N ALA A 49 47.72 12.04 -33.12
CA ALA A 49 46.29 12.09 -33.28
C ALA A 49 45.69 13.42 -32.73
N PRO A 50 44.65 13.96 -33.38
CA PRO A 50 43.85 15.01 -32.81
C PRO A 50 43.22 14.53 -31.50
N PRO A 51 43.03 15.42 -30.52
CA PRO A 51 42.44 15.03 -29.26
C PRO A 51 40.99 14.53 -29.50
N PHE A 52 40.67 13.39 -28.98
CA PHE A 52 39.27 12.97 -28.82
C PHE A 52 38.53 13.98 -27.95
N GLU A 53 37.27 14.33 -28.28
CA GLU A 53 36.45 15.22 -27.44
C GLU A 53 36.37 14.77 -25.98
N SER A 54 36.48 13.45 -25.72
CA SER A 54 36.53 12.87 -24.37
C SER A 54 37.84 13.14 -23.60
N LEU A 55 38.93 13.52 -24.27
CA LEU A 55 40.24 13.77 -23.65
C LEU A 55 40.35 15.17 -23.00
N SER A 56 39.43 16.10 -23.30
CA SER A 56 39.38 17.39 -22.63
C SER A 56 39.24 17.28 -21.12
N ASN A 57 38.59 16.22 -20.64
CA ASN A 57 38.42 15.90 -19.22
C ASN A 57 39.70 15.40 -18.52
N TYR A 58 40.72 14.94 -19.30
CA TYR A 58 41.99 14.42 -18.80
C TYR A 58 43.17 15.35 -18.99
N GLY A 59 42.96 16.59 -19.49
CA GLY A 59 44.00 17.60 -19.63
C GLY A 59 44.95 17.38 -20.82
N ALA A 60 44.54 16.62 -21.84
CA ALA A 60 45.34 16.39 -23.03
C ALA A 60 45.54 17.70 -23.82
N SER A 61 46.81 18.08 -24.06
CA SER A 61 47.18 19.16 -24.96
C SER A 61 47.40 18.62 -26.38
N SER A 62 47.17 19.45 -27.39
CA SER A 62 47.50 19.14 -28.78
C SER A 62 48.99 18.84 -28.92
N GLY A 63 49.35 17.55 -29.14
CA GLY A 63 50.74 17.13 -29.34
C GLY A 63 51.16 15.90 -28.53
N SER A 64 50.25 15.24 -27.78
CA SER A 64 50.54 13.97 -27.08
C SER A 64 50.85 12.85 -28.06
N VAL A 65 51.89 12.04 -27.77
CA VAL A 65 52.23 10.88 -28.55
C VAL A 65 51.21 9.77 -28.26
N VAL A 66 50.67 9.17 -29.29
CA VAL A 66 49.68 8.07 -29.23
C VAL A 66 50.23 6.82 -29.86
N PHE A 67 50.17 5.73 -29.16
CA PHE A 67 50.44 4.39 -29.70
C PHE A 67 49.14 3.73 -30.10
N ILE A 68 48.99 3.42 -31.41
CA ILE A 68 47.83 2.67 -31.91
C ILE A 68 48.18 1.19 -31.86
N LEU A 69 47.39 0.44 -31.13
CA LEU A 69 47.58 -0.99 -30.88
C LEU A 69 46.42 -1.74 -31.56
N SER A 70 46.71 -2.56 -32.58
CA SER A 70 45.69 -3.28 -33.33
C SER A 70 45.71 -4.77 -33.05
N ASN A 71 44.55 -5.44 -33.19
CA ASN A 71 44.35 -6.88 -32.97
C ASN A 71 44.80 -7.36 -31.59
N LEU A 72 44.37 -6.69 -30.54
CA LEU A 72 44.77 -6.95 -29.18
C LEU A 72 43.61 -7.52 -28.38
N SER A 73 43.91 -8.52 -27.54
CA SER A 73 43.06 -8.91 -26.43
C SER A 73 43.75 -8.52 -25.14
N LEU A 74 43.15 -7.65 -24.36
CA LEU A 74 43.65 -7.26 -23.04
C LEU A 74 43.23 -8.29 -22.01
N LYS A 75 44.18 -8.86 -21.31
CA LYS A 75 43.97 -9.83 -20.23
C LYS A 75 44.11 -9.13 -18.88
N TYR A 76 43.05 -9.07 -18.12
CA TYR A 76 43.07 -8.69 -16.71
C TYR A 76 43.25 -9.91 -15.86
N VAL A 77 44.22 -9.88 -14.94
CA VAL A 77 44.49 -10.94 -13.98
C VAL A 77 44.41 -10.32 -12.58
N HIS A 78 43.52 -10.84 -11.77
CA HIS A 78 43.36 -10.48 -10.35
C HIS A 78 43.56 -11.73 -9.48
N ASN A 79 43.76 -11.54 -8.18
CA ASN A 79 43.96 -12.67 -7.23
C ASN A 79 42.78 -13.68 -7.25
N SER A 80 41.59 -13.26 -7.63
CA SER A 80 40.37 -14.07 -7.67
C SER A 80 40.02 -14.62 -9.05
N GLY A 81 40.76 -14.28 -10.13
CA GLY A 81 40.51 -14.79 -11.48
C GLY A 81 41.00 -13.88 -12.60
N GLU A 82 40.55 -14.16 -13.81
CA GLU A 82 40.97 -13.41 -14.99
C GLU A 82 39.77 -13.17 -15.95
N PHE A 83 39.82 -12.07 -16.70
CA PHE A 83 38.90 -11.79 -17.79
C PHE A 83 39.60 -11.09 -18.96
N PHE A 84 38.96 -11.09 -20.12
CA PHE A 84 39.50 -10.51 -21.35
C PHE A 84 38.62 -9.37 -21.84
N VAL A 85 39.28 -8.30 -22.35
CA VAL A 85 38.65 -7.27 -23.16
C VAL A 85 39.13 -7.47 -24.59
N GLU A 86 38.29 -8.05 -25.44
CA GLU A 86 38.57 -8.21 -26.88
C GLU A 86 38.28 -6.89 -27.58
N THR A 87 39.22 -6.41 -28.41
CA THR A 87 39.09 -5.18 -29.17
C THR A 87 39.94 -5.20 -30.43
N ASP A 88 39.49 -4.49 -31.45
CA ASP A 88 40.22 -4.40 -32.73
C ASP A 88 41.32 -3.35 -32.70
N GLU A 89 41.10 -2.22 -32.00
CA GLU A 89 42.04 -1.10 -31.92
C GLU A 89 41.98 -0.41 -30.55
N LEU A 90 43.15 -0.07 -30.02
CA LEU A 90 43.33 0.71 -28.84
C LEU A 90 44.28 1.89 -29.07
N ARG A 91 44.07 2.98 -28.39
CA ARG A 91 44.95 4.15 -28.36
C ARG A 91 45.53 4.32 -26.97
N PHE A 92 46.83 4.11 -26.86
CA PHE A 92 47.55 4.26 -25.61
C PHE A 92 48.22 5.62 -25.53
N TYR A 93 47.93 6.37 -24.48
CA TYR A 93 48.47 7.69 -24.15
C TYR A 93 49.37 7.59 -22.93
N PRO A 94 50.70 7.38 -23.11
CA PRO A 94 51.61 7.16 -21.99
C PRO A 94 51.66 8.35 -21.01
N ASP A 95 51.66 9.59 -21.55
CA ASP A 95 51.74 10.80 -20.74
C ASP A 95 50.56 10.96 -19.77
N LEU A 96 49.40 10.41 -20.15
CA LEU A 96 48.17 10.45 -19.37
C LEU A 96 47.98 9.18 -18.55
N ASN A 97 48.74 8.10 -18.83
CA ASN A 97 48.50 6.77 -18.29
C ASN A 97 47.09 6.24 -18.59
N ILE A 98 46.60 6.43 -19.82
CA ILE A 98 45.28 6.06 -20.24
C ILE A 98 45.31 5.24 -21.53
N ILE A 99 44.46 4.23 -21.61
CA ILE A 99 44.12 3.54 -22.84
C ILE A 99 42.67 3.87 -23.21
N LEU A 100 42.44 4.23 -24.48
CA LEU A 100 41.11 4.43 -25.04
C LEU A 100 40.81 3.36 -26.08
N GLY A 101 39.57 2.85 -26.09
CA GLY A 101 39.08 1.94 -27.11
C GLY A 101 37.73 2.41 -27.64
N GLU A 102 37.50 2.26 -28.97
CA GLU A 102 36.22 2.60 -29.59
C GLU A 102 35.22 1.45 -29.43
N HIS A 103 35.68 0.22 -29.55
CA HIS A 103 34.87 -0.98 -29.40
C HIS A 103 35.59 -2.02 -28.55
N GLY A 104 34.93 -2.54 -27.55
CA GLY A 104 35.44 -3.59 -26.69
C GLY A 104 34.35 -4.62 -26.39
N LYS A 105 34.76 -5.88 -26.19
CA LYS A 105 33.87 -6.95 -25.81
C LYS A 105 34.41 -7.62 -24.55
N ILE A 106 33.57 -7.78 -23.56
CA ILE A 106 33.85 -8.56 -22.35
C ILE A 106 32.86 -9.73 -22.32
N ASP A 107 33.39 -10.96 -22.31
CA ASP A 107 32.58 -12.14 -22.05
C ASP A 107 32.26 -12.20 -20.56
N PHE A 108 30.98 -12.17 -20.27
CA PHE A 108 30.44 -12.11 -18.94
C PHE A 108 29.15 -12.91 -18.85
N SER A 109 29.17 -13.94 -18.04
CA SER A 109 28.01 -14.79 -17.83
C SER A 109 27.31 -14.42 -16.53
N PHE A 110 26.07 -13.96 -16.67
CA PHE A 110 25.19 -13.70 -15.55
C PHE A 110 23.81 -14.30 -15.85
N GLU A 111 23.34 -15.20 -14.98
CA GLU A 111 22.06 -15.87 -15.13
C GLU A 111 21.13 -15.47 -14.00
N SER A 112 19.96 -15.02 -14.35
CA SER A 112 18.89 -14.69 -13.40
C SER A 112 17.53 -15.04 -14.01
N VAL A 113 16.48 -14.91 -13.20
CA VAL A 113 15.10 -15.26 -13.62
C VAL A 113 14.59 -14.37 -14.74
N TYR A 114 15.10 -13.15 -14.91
CA TYR A 114 14.60 -12.22 -15.93
C TYR A 114 15.68 -11.69 -16.89
N ILE A 115 16.96 -11.94 -16.62
CA ILE A 115 18.07 -11.61 -17.53
C ILE A 115 19.08 -12.73 -17.56
N ASN A 116 19.32 -13.26 -18.76
CA ASN A 116 20.43 -14.14 -19.06
C ASN A 116 21.35 -13.41 -20.03
N THR A 117 22.52 -13.03 -19.56
CA THR A 117 23.53 -12.36 -20.36
C THR A 117 24.83 -13.12 -20.36
N ASN A 118 25.56 -13.06 -21.46
CA ASN A 118 26.87 -13.66 -21.56
C ASN A 118 27.95 -12.67 -22.04
N GLN A 119 27.55 -11.40 -22.27
CA GLN A 119 28.44 -10.45 -22.92
C GLN A 119 28.06 -9.01 -22.66
N VAL A 120 29.08 -8.16 -22.48
CA VAL A 120 28.94 -6.70 -22.53
C VAL A 120 29.80 -6.16 -23.67
N ILE A 121 29.21 -5.33 -24.49
CA ILE A 121 29.88 -4.55 -25.53
C ILE A 121 30.13 -3.15 -24.96
N LEU A 122 31.37 -2.72 -25.01
CA LEU A 122 31.81 -1.38 -24.59
C LEU A 122 31.99 -0.52 -25.83
N ASP A 123 31.23 0.57 -25.93
CA ASP A 123 31.44 1.60 -26.95
C ASP A 123 32.11 2.81 -26.29
N ASN A 124 33.25 3.27 -26.82
CA ASN A 124 34.03 4.39 -26.28
C ASN A 124 34.40 4.20 -24.79
N PHE A 125 35.27 3.24 -24.53
CA PHE A 125 35.72 2.94 -23.18
C PHE A 125 37.13 3.52 -22.90
N SER A 126 37.41 3.75 -21.61
CA SER A 126 38.72 4.14 -21.10
C SER A 126 39.21 3.19 -20.03
N ILE A 127 40.54 3.00 -20.00
CA ILE A 127 41.25 2.26 -18.96
C ILE A 127 42.25 3.23 -18.33
N ASP A 128 42.09 3.53 -17.06
CA ASP A 128 43.08 4.28 -16.27
C ASP A 128 44.16 3.34 -15.79
N LEU A 129 45.37 3.47 -16.29
CA LEU A 129 46.51 2.59 -15.95
C LEU A 129 47.06 2.84 -14.54
N LYS A 130 46.68 3.94 -13.85
CA LYS A 130 47.11 4.19 -12.46
C LYS A 130 46.36 3.31 -11.47
N ASN A 131 45.10 3.02 -11.74
CA ASN A 131 44.22 2.25 -10.85
C ASN A 131 43.58 1.03 -11.52
N GLY A 132 43.79 0.81 -12.81
CA GLY A 132 43.20 -0.30 -13.58
C GLY A 132 41.70 -0.19 -13.83
N LYS A 133 41.10 0.95 -13.56
CA LYS A 133 39.65 1.16 -13.71
C LYS A 133 39.24 1.24 -15.18
N ILE A 134 38.19 0.49 -15.55
CA ILE A 134 37.54 0.55 -16.84
C ILE A 134 36.24 1.33 -16.72
N ILE A 135 36.00 2.28 -17.61
CA ILE A 135 34.72 3.00 -17.70
C ILE A 135 34.27 3.06 -19.15
N SER A 136 33.02 2.73 -19.41
CA SER A 136 32.34 3.02 -20.66
C SER A 136 30.98 3.67 -20.39
N ASN A 137 30.79 4.89 -20.85
CA ASN A 137 29.53 5.62 -20.72
C ASN A 137 28.50 5.21 -21.79
N SER A 138 28.90 4.42 -22.78
CA SER A 138 28.06 3.87 -23.82
C SER A 138 28.36 2.38 -23.96
N SER A 139 27.65 1.55 -23.24
CA SER A 139 27.80 0.11 -23.26
C SER A 139 26.47 -0.58 -23.55
N LYS A 140 26.56 -1.84 -24.00
CA LYS A 140 25.40 -2.66 -24.36
C LYS A 140 25.51 -3.99 -23.64
N LEU A 141 24.56 -4.29 -22.77
CA LEU A 141 24.38 -5.60 -22.18
C LEU A 141 23.63 -6.48 -23.19
N ILE A 142 24.26 -7.57 -23.61
CA ILE A 142 23.71 -8.49 -24.60
C ILE A 142 23.00 -9.63 -23.87
N SER A 143 21.72 -9.78 -24.11
CA SER A 143 20.90 -10.86 -23.58
C SER A 143 20.45 -11.78 -24.71
N LYS A 144 20.23 -13.06 -24.41
CA LYS A 144 19.68 -14.04 -25.36
C LYS A 144 18.19 -13.78 -25.62
N ASP A 145 17.49 -13.24 -24.65
CA ASP A 145 16.02 -13.17 -24.61
C ASP A 145 15.49 -11.78 -24.96
N TYR A 146 16.34 -10.74 -24.90
CA TYR A 146 15.92 -9.35 -25.04
C TYR A 146 16.81 -8.57 -26.01
N LYS A 147 16.30 -7.43 -26.47
CA LYS A 147 17.12 -6.46 -27.23
C LYS A 147 18.27 -5.96 -26.38
N PRO A 148 19.43 -5.60 -26.98
CA PRO A 148 20.55 -5.04 -26.26
C PRO A 148 20.13 -3.88 -25.35
N ILE A 149 20.52 -3.94 -24.08
CA ILE A 149 20.20 -2.91 -23.08
C ILE A 149 21.35 -1.92 -23.04
N LEU A 150 21.07 -0.66 -23.36
CA LEU A 150 22.05 0.42 -23.32
C LEU A 150 22.30 0.88 -21.89
N GLY A 151 23.58 1.11 -21.52
CA GLY A 151 23.94 1.50 -20.17
C GLY A 151 25.36 2.03 -20.05
N VAL A 152 25.74 2.24 -18.81
CA VAL A 152 27.09 2.57 -18.35
C VAL A 152 27.71 1.33 -17.73
N PHE A 153 28.95 1.05 -18.12
CA PHE A 153 29.74 -0.02 -17.53
C PHE A 153 30.92 0.55 -16.76
N SER A 154 31.24 0.01 -15.60
CA SER A 154 32.46 0.29 -14.87
C SER A 154 33.00 -0.97 -14.18
N TYR A 155 34.33 -1.06 -14.12
CA TYR A 155 35.07 -2.05 -13.37
C TYR A 155 36.14 -1.34 -12.55
N ASP A 156 36.22 -1.62 -11.24
CA ASP A 156 37.23 -1.09 -10.34
C ASP A 156 37.91 -2.24 -9.58
N PRO A 157 39.22 -2.51 -9.86
CA PRO A 157 39.93 -3.63 -9.22
C PRO A 157 40.22 -3.41 -7.74
N PHE A 158 39.99 -2.23 -7.17
CA PHE A 158 40.26 -1.89 -5.78
C PHE A 158 38.99 -1.86 -4.90
N GLU A 159 37.80 -2.01 -5.45
CA GLU A 159 36.61 -2.14 -4.63
C GLU A 159 36.65 -3.42 -3.79
N GLN A 160 36.40 -3.29 -2.47
CA GLN A 160 36.85 -4.18 -1.41
C GLN A 160 36.16 -5.54 -1.28
N ASP A 161 35.42 -6.01 -2.25
CA ASP A 161 34.77 -7.32 -2.13
C ASP A 161 35.52 -8.42 -2.89
N GLN A 162 35.74 -9.56 -2.26
CA GLN A 162 36.65 -10.62 -2.70
C GLN A 162 36.17 -11.45 -3.90
N SER A 163 35.16 -11.05 -4.62
CA SER A 163 34.65 -11.77 -5.78
C SER A 163 35.18 -11.18 -7.09
N PHE A 164 35.66 -12.05 -7.97
CA PHE A 164 36.27 -11.73 -9.28
C PHE A 164 35.38 -10.91 -10.25
N THR A 165 34.09 -10.81 -9.97
CA THR A 165 33.09 -10.22 -10.88
C THR A 165 32.61 -8.84 -10.42
N GLN A 166 33.50 -7.97 -9.94
CA GLN A 166 33.14 -6.62 -9.49
C GLN A 166 33.07 -5.64 -10.65
N PHE A 167 32.15 -5.86 -11.56
CA PHE A 167 31.77 -4.80 -12.49
C PHE A 167 30.36 -4.33 -12.19
N VAL A 168 30.15 -3.07 -12.48
CA VAL A 168 28.86 -2.43 -12.34
C VAL A 168 28.32 -2.12 -13.73
N PHE A 169 27.11 -2.56 -14.01
CA PHE A 169 26.36 -2.14 -15.19
C PHE A 169 25.06 -1.47 -14.77
N GLN A 170 24.84 -0.26 -15.26
CA GLN A 170 23.61 0.48 -15.04
C GLN A 170 22.95 0.89 -16.35
N SER A 171 21.72 0.46 -16.58
CA SER A 171 20.98 0.83 -17.79
C SER A 171 20.66 2.33 -17.86
N ASN A 172 20.65 2.89 -19.08
CA ASN A 172 20.27 4.27 -19.33
C ASN A 172 18.74 4.48 -19.26
N SER A 173 17.96 3.45 -19.47
CA SER A 173 16.50 3.45 -19.45
C SER A 173 15.99 2.72 -18.22
N SER A 174 14.97 3.29 -17.57
CA SER A 174 14.16 2.66 -16.52
C SER A 174 12.91 1.94 -17.06
N ASN A 175 12.70 1.93 -18.40
CA ASN A 175 11.50 1.43 -19.05
C ASN A 175 11.76 0.17 -19.90
N ASN A 176 12.74 -0.67 -19.54
CA ASN A 176 12.91 -1.96 -20.21
C ASN A 176 11.81 -2.91 -19.71
N GLU A 177 11.20 -3.64 -20.64
CA GLU A 177 10.17 -4.62 -20.31
C GLU A 177 10.76 -6.03 -20.37
N PHE A 178 10.60 -6.77 -19.26
CA PHE A 178 11.01 -8.16 -19.10
C PHE A 178 9.78 -9.01 -18.84
N VAL A 179 9.63 -10.08 -19.62
CA VAL A 179 8.57 -11.07 -19.42
C VAL A 179 9.15 -12.24 -18.65
N ILE A 180 8.88 -12.30 -17.33
CA ILE A 180 9.39 -13.37 -16.46
C ILE A 180 8.64 -14.67 -16.76
N ASN A 181 7.32 -14.57 -16.91
CA ASN A 181 6.45 -15.65 -17.37
C ASN A 181 5.14 -15.07 -17.96
N LYS A 182 4.21 -15.93 -18.39
CA LYS A 182 2.94 -15.49 -19.00
C LYS A 182 2.06 -14.59 -18.12
N PHE A 183 2.28 -14.60 -16.81
CA PHE A 183 1.49 -13.84 -15.84
C PHE A 183 2.27 -12.71 -15.17
N LEU A 184 3.60 -12.65 -15.35
CA LEU A 184 4.46 -11.73 -14.62
C LEU A 184 5.37 -10.96 -15.57
N LYS A 185 5.25 -9.64 -15.53
CA LYS A 185 6.10 -8.68 -16.25
C LYS A 185 6.83 -7.78 -15.28
N LEU A 186 8.06 -7.44 -15.61
CA LEU A 186 8.86 -6.43 -14.91
C LEU A 186 9.17 -5.30 -15.88
N LYS A 187 8.87 -4.06 -15.49
CA LYS A 187 9.23 -2.86 -16.23
C LYS A 187 10.20 -2.05 -15.37
N ALA A 188 11.46 -2.03 -15.77
CA ALA A 188 12.52 -1.48 -14.93
C ALA A 188 13.79 -1.14 -15.71
N GLY A 189 14.67 -0.36 -15.08
CA GLY A 189 16.08 -0.35 -15.41
C GLY A 189 16.80 -1.56 -14.82
N VAL A 190 18.01 -1.81 -15.29
CA VAL A 190 18.90 -2.89 -14.83
C VAL A 190 20.07 -2.28 -14.10
N TYR A 191 20.36 -2.81 -12.90
CA TYR A 191 21.56 -2.51 -12.15
C TYR A 191 22.18 -3.83 -11.70
N ILE A 192 23.37 -4.11 -12.22
CA ILE A 192 24.19 -5.28 -11.87
C ILE A 192 25.40 -4.75 -11.11
N ASP A 193 25.67 -5.31 -9.94
CA ASP A 193 26.84 -5.02 -9.11
C ASP A 193 27.42 -6.35 -8.64
N GLY A 194 28.53 -6.74 -9.27
CA GLY A 194 29.09 -8.07 -9.11
C GLY A 194 28.08 -9.18 -9.38
N ASN A 195 27.74 -9.95 -8.36
CA ASN A 195 26.76 -11.04 -8.43
C ASN A 195 25.33 -10.61 -8.05
N THR A 196 25.13 -9.34 -7.72
CA THR A 196 23.82 -8.83 -7.33
C THR A 196 23.10 -8.19 -8.51
N LEU A 197 21.81 -8.51 -8.63
CA LEU A 197 20.93 -7.92 -9.63
C LEU A 197 19.82 -7.17 -8.92
N SER A 198 19.67 -5.92 -9.29
CA SER A 198 18.56 -5.10 -8.84
C SER A 198 17.99 -4.28 -10.00
N THR A 199 16.80 -3.76 -9.79
CA THR A 199 16.27 -2.78 -10.73
C THR A 199 16.82 -1.39 -10.41
N SER A 200 17.02 -0.59 -11.45
CA SER A 200 17.40 0.81 -11.30
C SER A 200 16.29 1.73 -11.78
N SER A 201 16.10 2.85 -11.08
CA SER A 201 15.17 3.89 -11.49
C SER A 201 15.85 5.26 -11.47
N LYS A 202 15.50 6.14 -12.44
CA LYS A 202 15.90 7.54 -12.38
C LYS A 202 15.09 8.30 -11.33
N LYS A 203 15.51 9.49 -10.93
CA LYS A 203 14.96 10.28 -9.79
C LYS A 203 13.42 10.32 -9.66
N ARG A 204 12.65 10.18 -10.74
CA ARG A 204 11.17 10.23 -10.72
C ARG A 204 10.50 8.96 -11.21
N ASP A 205 11.25 8.05 -11.83
CA ASP A 205 10.72 6.80 -12.34
C ASP A 205 10.73 5.74 -11.23
N GLN A 206 9.79 4.83 -11.29
CA GLN A 206 9.72 3.67 -10.42
C GLN A 206 9.76 2.41 -11.28
N SER A 207 10.37 1.36 -10.75
CA SER A 207 10.26 0.03 -11.33
C SER A 207 8.88 -0.54 -11.03
N GLU A 208 8.28 -1.24 -11.99
CA GLU A 208 6.96 -1.86 -11.87
C GLU A 208 7.06 -3.37 -12.05
N LEU A 209 6.52 -4.11 -11.09
CA LEU A 209 6.30 -5.55 -11.17
C LEU A 209 4.81 -5.78 -11.34
N ILE A 210 4.39 -6.35 -12.49
CA ILE A 210 2.99 -6.42 -12.90
C ILE A 210 2.58 -7.89 -13.00
N PHE A 211 1.62 -8.29 -12.16
CA PHE A 211 0.97 -9.60 -12.23
C PHE A 211 -0.34 -9.46 -12.98
N ILE A 212 -0.44 -10.14 -14.11
CA ILE A 212 -1.65 -10.20 -14.93
C ILE A 212 -2.50 -11.36 -14.41
N LEU A 213 -3.69 -11.06 -13.94
CA LEU A 213 -4.66 -12.02 -13.43
C LEU A 213 -5.76 -12.28 -14.47
N GLU A 214 -6.66 -13.20 -14.17
CA GLU A 214 -7.82 -13.45 -15.02
C GLU A 214 -8.84 -12.29 -14.96
N ASN A 215 -9.66 -12.14 -16.00
CA ASN A 215 -10.73 -11.14 -16.10
C ASN A 215 -10.24 -9.69 -15.98
N ASP A 216 -9.17 -9.34 -16.68
CA ASP A 216 -8.61 -7.98 -16.73
C ASP A 216 -8.25 -7.38 -15.35
N LYS A 217 -7.91 -8.26 -14.40
CA LYS A 217 -7.40 -7.85 -13.08
C LYS A 217 -5.88 -7.82 -13.09
N GLU A 218 -5.32 -6.87 -12.38
CA GLU A 218 -3.87 -6.71 -12.28
C GLU A 218 -3.43 -6.42 -10.84
N ILE A 219 -2.24 -6.93 -10.46
CA ILE A 219 -1.52 -6.43 -9.31
C ILE A 219 -0.30 -5.69 -9.82
N VAL A 220 -0.18 -4.43 -9.45
CA VAL A 220 0.95 -3.58 -9.79
C VAL A 220 1.70 -3.21 -8.52
N LEU A 221 2.96 -3.64 -8.45
CA LEU A 221 3.90 -3.30 -7.39
C LEU A 221 4.91 -2.29 -7.93
N ARG A 222 5.02 -1.12 -7.28
CA ARG A 222 5.95 -0.06 -7.68
C ARG A 222 6.96 0.19 -6.59
N SER A 223 8.23 0.23 -6.98
CA SER A 223 9.32 0.57 -6.07
C SER A 223 10.44 1.32 -6.79
N LYS A 224 11.29 2.03 -6.04
CA LYS A 224 12.53 2.61 -6.59
C LYS A 224 13.50 1.52 -7.03
N SER A 225 13.56 0.41 -6.28
CA SER A 225 14.37 -0.75 -6.64
C SER A 225 13.76 -2.04 -6.11
N PHE A 226 13.89 -3.10 -6.89
CA PHE A 226 13.66 -4.47 -6.49
C PHE A 226 15.00 -5.20 -6.52
N SER A 227 15.34 -5.91 -5.47
CA SER A 227 16.53 -6.78 -5.39
C SER A 227 16.12 -8.22 -5.65
N LEU A 228 16.90 -8.92 -6.48
CA LEU A 228 16.69 -10.33 -6.75
C LEU A 228 17.76 -11.15 -6.02
N ILE A 229 17.35 -11.93 -5.04
CA ILE A 229 18.22 -12.77 -4.23
C ILE A 229 17.57 -14.14 -4.06
N ASN A 230 18.29 -15.23 -4.40
CA ASN A 230 17.84 -16.61 -4.19
C ASN A 230 16.39 -16.89 -4.66
N ASN A 231 16.04 -16.49 -5.89
CA ASN A 231 14.69 -16.62 -6.46
C ASN A 231 13.60 -15.87 -5.69
N GLN A 232 13.98 -14.86 -4.92
CA GLN A 232 13.06 -13.94 -4.27
C GLN A 232 13.26 -12.52 -4.81
N ILE A 233 12.16 -11.82 -5.05
CA ILE A 233 12.17 -10.38 -5.33
C ILE A 233 11.80 -9.67 -4.03
N LEU A 234 12.71 -8.80 -3.59
CA LEU A 234 12.61 -8.08 -2.32
C LEU A 234 12.57 -6.57 -2.56
N SER A 235 11.83 -5.86 -1.73
CA SER A 235 11.88 -4.40 -1.66
C SER A 235 11.37 -3.91 -0.31
N ASN A 236 12.06 -2.92 0.25
CA ASN A 236 11.72 -2.35 1.56
C ASN A 236 10.66 -1.23 1.48
N ASN A 237 10.33 -0.76 0.28
CA ASN A 237 9.33 0.30 0.08
C ASN A 237 8.62 0.09 -1.26
N THR A 238 7.51 -0.61 -1.21
CA THR A 238 6.71 -0.99 -2.38
C THR A 238 5.30 -0.44 -2.26
N GLN A 239 4.89 0.32 -3.23
CA GLN A 239 3.51 0.68 -3.44
C GLN A 239 2.76 -0.52 -4.02
N PHE A 240 1.65 -0.91 -3.41
CA PHE A 240 0.79 -2.00 -3.86
C PHE A 240 -0.50 -1.45 -4.46
N SER A 241 -0.93 -2.02 -5.58
CA SER A 241 -2.24 -1.75 -6.19
C SER A 241 -2.79 -3.05 -6.78
N PHE A 242 -3.91 -3.51 -6.27
CA PHE A 242 -4.76 -4.48 -6.96
C PHE A 242 -5.83 -3.70 -7.70
N ILE A 243 -5.92 -3.88 -9.01
CA ILE A 243 -6.76 -3.11 -9.92
C ILE A 243 -7.77 -4.05 -10.56
N GLU A 244 -9.03 -3.67 -10.53
CA GLU A 244 -10.14 -4.35 -11.16
C GLU A 244 -11.08 -3.31 -11.77
N GLU A 245 -11.16 -3.24 -13.09
CA GLU A 245 -11.94 -2.22 -13.81
C GLU A 245 -11.52 -0.79 -13.41
N ASN A 246 -12.43 -0.04 -12.76
CA ASN A 246 -12.18 1.31 -12.25
C ASN A 246 -11.89 1.34 -10.74
N ASP A 247 -11.89 0.18 -10.10
CA ASP A 247 -11.72 0.06 -8.65
C ASP A 247 -10.32 -0.44 -8.30
N SER A 248 -9.90 -0.15 -7.08
CA SER A 248 -8.58 -0.59 -6.59
C SER A 248 -8.57 -0.86 -5.08
N LEU A 249 -7.69 -1.80 -4.69
CA LEU A 249 -7.19 -1.92 -3.33
C LEU A 249 -5.73 -1.46 -3.36
N TYR A 250 -5.39 -0.42 -2.64
CA TYR A 250 -4.12 0.30 -2.72
C TYR A 250 -3.46 0.47 -1.36
N HIS A 251 -2.11 0.37 -1.33
CA HIS A 251 -1.33 0.76 -0.17
C HIS A 251 -0.05 1.50 -0.61
N PRO A 252 0.32 2.64 0.02
CA PRO A 252 1.41 3.49 -0.48
C PRO A 252 2.81 2.95 -0.24
N SER A 253 3.01 2.09 0.78
CA SER A 253 4.36 1.69 1.18
C SER A 253 4.34 0.42 2.04
N LEU A 254 4.82 -0.69 1.49
CA LEU A 254 4.93 -2.00 2.14
C LEU A 254 6.32 -2.60 1.90
N GLU A 255 6.78 -3.48 2.77
CA GLU A 255 7.87 -4.40 2.48
C GLU A 255 7.36 -5.54 1.61
N LEU A 256 8.05 -5.81 0.50
CA LEU A 256 7.71 -6.89 -0.43
C LEU A 256 8.68 -8.06 -0.25
N LYS A 257 8.11 -9.26 -0.18
CA LYS A 257 8.79 -10.55 -0.38
C LYS A 257 7.98 -11.38 -1.38
N TYR A 258 8.45 -11.47 -2.61
CA TYR A 258 7.83 -12.33 -3.63
C TYR A 258 8.73 -13.52 -3.89
N ASN A 259 8.21 -14.72 -3.69
CA ASN A 259 8.91 -15.97 -3.99
C ASN A 259 8.48 -16.49 -5.36
N ILE A 260 9.42 -16.54 -6.29
CA ILE A 260 9.17 -16.92 -7.68
C ILE A 260 8.76 -18.39 -7.80
N ASN A 261 9.35 -19.28 -6.99
CA ASN A 261 9.10 -20.73 -7.05
C ASN A 261 7.69 -21.10 -6.54
N THR A 262 7.24 -20.44 -5.47
CA THR A 262 5.91 -20.68 -4.89
C THR A 262 4.85 -19.74 -5.45
N ASN A 263 5.25 -18.78 -6.28
CA ASN A 263 4.41 -17.71 -6.82
C ASN A 263 3.64 -16.94 -5.73
N GLN A 264 4.26 -16.75 -4.56
CA GLN A 264 3.62 -16.13 -3.40
C GLN A 264 4.08 -14.70 -3.19
N ILE A 265 3.13 -13.77 -3.16
CA ILE A 265 3.31 -12.36 -2.79
C ILE A 265 3.05 -12.25 -1.28
N GLN A 266 4.01 -11.70 -0.57
CA GLN A 266 3.93 -11.35 0.84
C GLN A 266 4.26 -9.87 0.98
N LEU A 267 3.33 -9.12 1.50
CA LEU A 267 3.45 -7.69 1.76
C LEU A 267 3.28 -7.45 3.24
N PHE A 268 4.20 -6.69 3.83
CA PHE A 268 4.19 -6.38 5.26
C PHE A 268 4.15 -4.87 5.46
N ASN A 269 3.38 -4.43 6.42
CA ASN A 269 3.40 -3.02 6.81
C ASN A 269 4.75 -2.71 7.47
N LEU A 270 5.28 -1.53 7.17
CA LEU A 270 6.58 -1.10 7.67
C LEU A 270 6.53 -0.91 9.20
N GLU A 271 7.63 -1.25 9.88
CA GLU A 271 7.77 -0.97 11.30
C GLU A 271 7.90 0.54 11.56
N GLY A 272 7.63 0.95 12.81
CA GLY A 272 7.77 2.34 13.25
C GLY A 272 6.58 3.24 12.90
N SER A 273 6.85 4.46 12.47
CA SER A 273 5.83 5.50 12.25
C SER A 273 4.82 5.16 11.15
N LEU A 274 5.17 4.29 10.20
CA LEU A 274 4.30 3.90 9.08
C LEU A 274 3.43 2.68 9.37
N LYS A 275 3.57 2.04 10.51
CA LYS A 275 2.82 0.82 10.88
C LYS A 275 1.30 0.96 10.83
N ASN A 276 0.78 2.18 10.90
CA ASN A 276 -0.65 2.47 10.89
C ASN A 276 -1.17 2.96 9.53
N THR A 277 -0.35 2.90 8.48
CA THR A 277 -0.81 3.29 7.14
C THR A 277 -1.85 2.28 6.65
N PRO A 278 -3.05 2.72 6.24
CA PRO A 278 -4.10 1.81 5.83
C PRO A 278 -4.00 1.36 4.37
N PHE A 279 -4.58 0.21 4.08
CA PHE A 279 -5.03 -0.13 2.74
C PHE A 279 -6.29 0.68 2.40
N TYR A 280 -6.35 1.24 1.20
CA TYR A 280 -7.49 2.00 0.68
C TYR A 280 -8.22 1.18 -0.36
N SER A 281 -9.50 0.98 -0.19
CA SER A 281 -10.34 0.35 -1.21
C SER A 281 -11.34 1.35 -1.79
N THR A 282 -11.34 1.51 -3.10
CA THR A 282 -12.35 2.31 -3.79
C THR A 282 -13.64 1.52 -4.00
N PHE A 283 -13.57 0.19 -4.13
CA PHE A 283 -14.73 -0.67 -4.29
C PHE A 283 -15.56 -0.78 -3.01
N PHE A 284 -14.88 -1.02 -1.87
CA PHE A 284 -15.53 -1.09 -0.56
C PHE A 284 -15.70 0.28 0.09
N GLU A 285 -15.00 1.30 -0.40
CA GLU A 285 -14.92 2.65 0.15
C GLU A 285 -14.54 2.69 1.64
N VAL A 286 -13.58 1.85 2.02
CA VAL A 286 -13.02 1.76 3.38
C VAL A 286 -11.51 1.88 3.40
N GLU A 287 -11.01 2.26 4.57
CA GLU A 287 -9.61 2.18 4.98
C GLU A 287 -9.44 0.99 5.93
N ILE A 288 -8.42 0.16 5.70
CA ILE A 288 -8.15 -1.05 6.48
C ILE A 288 -6.72 -1.00 7.00
N ILE A 289 -6.51 -0.94 8.30
CA ILE A 289 -5.19 -1.06 8.92
C ILE A 289 -4.93 -2.53 9.20
N SER A 290 -3.92 -3.08 8.54
CA SER A 290 -3.52 -4.50 8.60
C SER A 290 -2.00 -4.60 8.56
N ASP A 291 -1.41 -5.58 9.25
CA ASP A 291 0.05 -5.77 9.29
C ASP A 291 0.58 -6.46 8.03
N TYR A 292 -0.22 -7.28 7.37
CA TYR A 292 0.21 -8.02 6.19
C TYR A 292 -0.89 -8.25 5.17
N LEU A 293 -0.46 -8.54 3.94
CA LEU A 293 -1.27 -9.09 2.88
C LEU A 293 -0.53 -10.27 2.24
N TYR A 294 -1.19 -11.44 2.15
CA TYR A 294 -0.69 -12.63 1.47
C TYR A 294 -1.58 -12.99 0.30
N TYR A 295 -0.95 -13.20 -0.86
CA TYR A 295 -1.66 -13.61 -2.07
C TYR A 295 -0.80 -14.51 -2.95
N THR A 296 -1.42 -15.52 -3.54
CA THR A 296 -0.82 -16.32 -4.61
C THR A 296 -1.55 -16.01 -5.92
N PRO A 297 -0.90 -15.33 -6.89
CA PRO A 297 -1.51 -15.01 -8.17
C PRO A 297 -2.18 -16.21 -8.83
N GLY A 298 -3.43 -16.03 -9.25
CA GLY A 298 -4.28 -17.10 -9.80
C GLY A 298 -5.15 -17.83 -8.77
N GLN A 299 -5.01 -17.54 -7.48
CA GLN A 299 -5.95 -18.04 -6.47
C GLN A 299 -7.09 -17.04 -6.25
N ARG A 300 -8.25 -17.56 -5.83
CA ARG A 300 -9.45 -16.78 -5.55
C ARG A 300 -9.33 -15.90 -4.30
N ILE A 301 -8.52 -16.32 -3.31
CA ILE A 301 -8.48 -15.75 -1.97
C ILE A 301 -7.20 -14.95 -1.74
N MET A 302 -7.38 -13.71 -1.27
CA MET A 302 -6.34 -12.85 -0.72
C MET A 302 -6.56 -12.72 0.79
N ASN A 303 -5.52 -12.88 1.60
CA ASN A 303 -5.61 -12.82 3.06
C ASN A 303 -4.92 -11.56 3.60
N LEU A 304 -5.61 -10.84 4.47
CA LEU A 304 -5.04 -9.73 5.23
C LEU A 304 -5.23 -10.01 6.72
N GLY A 305 -4.36 -9.45 7.56
CA GLY A 305 -4.47 -9.64 8.99
C GLY A 305 -3.38 -8.94 9.77
N ILE A 306 -3.29 -9.33 11.03
CA ILE A 306 -2.29 -8.85 11.98
C ILE A 306 -1.35 -9.98 12.35
N MET A 307 -0.11 -9.64 12.66
CA MET A 307 0.85 -10.61 13.19
C MET A 307 0.46 -10.95 14.63
N ILE A 308 0.52 -12.25 14.96
CA ILE A 308 0.26 -12.70 16.34
C ILE A 308 1.44 -12.27 17.21
N ALA A 309 1.18 -11.37 18.14
CA ALA A 309 2.14 -10.86 19.10
C ALA A 309 1.46 -10.72 20.49
N PRO A 310 2.24 -10.66 21.60
CA PRO A 310 1.66 -10.45 22.92
C PRO A 310 0.80 -9.19 23.05
N ASP A 311 1.19 -8.10 22.36
CA ASP A 311 0.44 -6.83 22.29
C ASP A 311 -0.29 -6.74 20.94
N GLN A 312 -1.20 -7.67 20.69
CA GLN A 312 -1.95 -7.75 19.44
C GLN A 312 -2.83 -6.53 19.24
N ARG A 313 -2.57 -5.77 18.16
CA ARG A 313 -3.46 -4.70 17.73
C ARG A 313 -4.63 -5.29 16.93
N PRO A 314 -5.83 -4.71 17.00
CA PRO A 314 -6.90 -5.10 16.09
C PRO A 314 -6.60 -4.66 14.65
N VAL A 315 -7.15 -5.39 13.68
CA VAL A 315 -7.40 -4.82 12.36
C VAL A 315 -8.46 -3.73 12.52
N GLU A 316 -8.18 -2.53 12.07
CA GLU A 316 -9.15 -1.43 12.11
C GLU A 316 -9.74 -1.21 10.72
N VAL A 317 -11.06 -1.05 10.66
CA VAL A 317 -11.79 -0.70 9.44
C VAL A 317 -12.56 0.58 9.69
N LYS A 318 -12.38 1.54 8.78
CA LYS A 318 -13.08 2.83 8.80
C LYS A 318 -13.60 3.19 7.42
N SER A 319 -14.73 3.85 7.36
CA SER A 319 -15.23 4.45 6.11
C SER A 319 -14.24 5.49 5.57
N THR A 320 -14.14 5.63 4.24
CA THR A 320 -13.40 6.75 3.63
C THR A 320 -14.04 8.12 3.93
N LYS A 321 -15.27 8.13 4.47
CA LYS A 321 -15.99 9.33 4.95
C LYS A 321 -15.98 9.47 6.47
N TYR A 322 -15.22 8.62 7.15
CA TYR A 322 -15.07 8.70 8.59
C TYR A 322 -14.45 10.04 9.03
N TYR A 323 -14.97 10.61 10.12
CA TYR A 323 -14.41 11.78 10.77
C TYR A 323 -14.46 11.64 12.29
N SER A 324 -13.43 12.15 12.96
CA SER A 324 -13.35 12.22 14.42
C SER A 324 -12.68 13.51 14.85
N ASP A 325 -13.32 14.27 15.75
CA ASP A 325 -12.74 15.46 16.36
C ASP A 325 -11.46 15.13 17.16
N ARG A 326 -11.36 13.93 17.74
CA ARG A 326 -10.17 13.46 18.46
C ARG A 326 -8.96 13.42 17.54
N ILE A 327 -9.07 12.75 16.38
CA ILE A 327 -7.98 12.65 15.40
C ILE A 327 -7.61 14.04 14.87
N MET A 328 -8.60 14.90 14.60
CA MET A 328 -8.35 16.26 14.14
C MET A 328 -7.55 17.08 15.15
N ASN A 329 -7.80 16.89 16.46
CA ASN A 329 -7.07 17.56 17.52
C ASN A 329 -5.67 16.99 17.73
N GLU A 330 -5.47 15.68 17.57
CA GLU A 330 -4.16 15.00 17.66
C GLU A 330 -3.18 15.48 16.58
N LEU A 331 -3.67 15.98 15.42
CA LEU A 331 -2.85 16.56 14.36
C LEU A 331 -2.36 18.00 14.66
N THR A 332 -2.55 18.49 15.88
CA THR A 332 -2.05 19.79 16.32
C THR A 332 -0.75 19.60 17.10
N ASP A 333 0.33 20.24 16.64
CA ASP A 333 1.65 20.16 17.27
C ASP A 333 1.73 20.93 18.59
N LEU A 334 2.88 20.81 19.27
CA LEU A 334 3.17 21.52 20.53
C LEU A 334 3.17 23.05 20.42
N ASN A 335 3.30 23.58 19.18
CA ASN A 335 3.26 25.01 18.89
C ASN A 335 1.84 25.50 18.53
N GLY A 336 0.84 24.63 18.62
CA GLY A 336 -0.55 24.95 18.28
C GLY A 336 -0.84 24.98 16.77
N ILE A 337 0.08 24.50 15.92
CA ILE A 337 -0.12 24.42 14.49
C ILE A 337 -0.81 23.09 14.16
N ASN A 338 -2.04 23.14 13.67
CA ASN A 338 -2.67 21.96 13.08
C ASN A 338 -2.15 21.76 11.67
N ILE A 339 -1.32 20.72 11.49
CA ILE A 339 -0.59 20.48 10.24
C ILE A 339 -1.54 20.15 9.07
N LEU A 340 -2.65 19.46 9.30
CA LEU A 340 -3.65 19.18 8.27
C LEU A 340 -4.30 20.46 7.76
N LYS A 341 -4.69 21.36 8.67
CA LYS A 341 -5.25 22.67 8.34
C LYS A 341 -4.25 23.54 7.58
N ALA A 342 -3.00 23.53 8.02
CA ALA A 342 -1.91 24.28 7.38
C ALA A 342 -1.68 23.78 5.93
N THR A 343 -1.58 22.45 5.75
CA THR A 343 -1.43 21.80 4.45
C THR A 343 -2.61 22.10 3.53
N TYR A 344 -3.84 21.95 4.01
CA TYR A 344 -5.03 22.23 3.19
C TYR A 344 -5.10 23.69 2.74
N ASN A 345 -4.86 24.63 3.65
CA ASN A 345 -4.86 26.05 3.31
C ASN A 345 -3.76 26.42 2.33
N PHE A 346 -2.57 25.80 2.47
CA PHE A 346 -1.45 26.00 1.56
C PHE A 346 -1.80 25.56 0.13
N VAL A 347 -2.35 24.36 -0.07
CA VAL A 347 -2.70 23.87 -1.41
C VAL A 347 -3.87 24.66 -2.02
N MET A 348 -4.84 25.08 -1.22
CA MET A 348 -5.95 25.90 -1.70
C MET A 348 -5.49 27.27 -2.16
N LYS A 349 -4.56 27.91 -1.43
CA LYS A 349 -3.96 29.21 -1.80
C LYS A 349 -3.16 29.10 -3.10
N ASN A 350 -2.37 28.03 -3.25
CA ASN A 350 -1.49 27.85 -4.39
C ASN A 350 -2.16 27.14 -5.58
N ARG A 351 -3.39 26.65 -5.42
CA ARG A 351 -4.17 25.89 -6.44
C ARG A 351 -3.39 24.69 -7.01
N ARG A 352 -2.59 24.04 -6.15
CA ARG A 352 -1.80 22.83 -6.46
C ARG A 352 -1.98 21.80 -5.35
N LEU A 353 -2.15 20.54 -5.72
CA LEU A 353 -2.27 19.43 -4.77
C LEU A 353 -0.92 18.82 -4.40
N ASP A 354 0.18 19.32 -4.95
CA ASP A 354 1.53 18.84 -4.72
C ASP A 354 2.47 20.00 -4.38
N PHE A 355 3.49 19.72 -3.55
CA PHE A 355 4.48 20.71 -3.12
C PHE A 355 5.71 20.03 -2.50
N PHE A 356 6.79 20.77 -2.27
CA PHE A 356 7.89 20.30 -1.43
C PHE A 356 7.72 20.79 0.01
N ILE A 357 8.20 20.00 0.98
CA ILE A 357 8.09 20.33 2.40
C ILE A 357 8.65 21.73 2.71
N ASP A 358 9.72 22.14 2.00
CA ASP A 358 10.34 23.45 2.14
C ASP A 358 9.43 24.59 1.70
N ASP A 359 8.54 24.37 0.71
CA ASP A 359 7.56 25.37 0.28
C ASP A 359 6.55 25.66 1.40
N LEU A 360 6.08 24.60 2.09
CA LEU A 360 5.17 24.73 3.23
C LEU A 360 5.86 25.38 4.42
N SER A 361 7.11 24.98 4.70
CA SER A 361 7.96 25.53 5.75
C SER A 361 8.15 27.04 5.57
N TYR A 362 8.50 27.45 4.35
CA TYR A 362 8.64 28.87 4.01
C TYR A 362 7.32 29.66 4.20
N ALA A 363 6.21 29.07 3.74
CA ALA A 363 4.89 29.72 3.88
C ALA A 363 4.45 29.87 5.35
N LEU A 364 4.81 28.93 6.22
CA LEU A 364 4.52 28.94 7.65
C LEU A 364 5.57 29.72 8.47
N LYS A 365 6.65 30.16 7.84
CA LYS A 365 7.79 30.85 8.48
C LYS A 365 8.37 30.03 9.65
N THR A 366 8.51 28.74 9.45
CA THR A 366 9.03 27.80 10.45
C THR A 366 10.09 26.87 9.82
N ASN A 367 10.84 26.13 10.65
CA ASN A 367 11.84 25.19 10.16
C ASN A 367 11.18 23.95 9.55
N SER A 368 11.72 23.45 8.42
CA SER A 368 11.24 22.22 7.76
C SER A 368 11.33 20.98 8.66
N ASP A 369 12.31 20.91 9.56
CA ASP A 369 12.44 19.80 10.50
C ASP A 369 11.28 19.75 11.51
N LEU A 370 10.75 20.90 11.94
CA LEU A 370 9.60 20.97 12.84
C LEU A 370 8.31 20.51 12.14
N ILE A 371 8.19 20.77 10.84
CA ILE A 371 7.02 20.37 10.04
C ILE A 371 7.11 18.90 9.64
N ARG A 372 8.32 18.36 9.49
CA ARG A 372 8.56 16.99 9.01
C ARG A 372 7.83 15.94 9.85
N GLY A 373 7.81 16.10 11.17
CA GLY A 373 7.07 15.22 12.07
C GLY A 373 5.58 15.20 11.74
N GLY A 374 4.94 16.36 11.64
CA GLY A 374 3.52 16.47 11.27
C GLY A 374 3.22 15.98 9.83
N ILE A 375 4.13 16.17 8.88
CA ILE A 375 4.01 15.61 7.53
C ILE A 375 4.08 14.07 7.56
N ILE A 376 4.94 13.49 8.38
CA ILE A 376 5.00 12.03 8.58
C ILE A 376 3.69 11.51 9.19
N ASP A 377 3.13 12.21 10.17
CA ASP A 377 1.83 11.86 10.77
C ASP A 377 0.70 11.92 9.74
N LEU A 378 0.65 12.97 8.91
CA LEU A 378 -0.32 13.05 7.81
C LEU A 378 -0.14 11.92 6.78
N TRP A 379 1.10 11.54 6.49
CA TRP A 379 1.40 10.42 5.60
C TRP A 379 0.98 9.09 6.20
N ARG A 380 1.35 8.82 7.45
CA ARG A 380 0.95 7.62 8.22
C ARG A 380 -0.58 7.45 8.22
N ASP A 381 -1.31 8.53 8.47
CA ASP A 381 -2.76 8.50 8.58
C ASP A 381 -3.47 8.64 7.23
N GLY A 382 -2.72 8.64 6.12
CA GLY A 382 -3.24 8.62 4.75
C GLY A 382 -3.88 9.90 4.25
N PHE A 383 -3.50 11.03 4.81
CA PHE A 383 -3.94 12.35 4.33
C PHE A 383 -3.13 12.82 3.13
N ILE A 384 -1.89 12.39 3.03
CA ILE A 384 -0.96 12.76 1.97
C ILE A 384 -0.16 11.54 1.50
N SER A 385 0.44 11.63 0.31
CA SER A 385 1.57 10.82 -0.12
C SER A 385 2.83 11.64 0.05
N PHE A 386 3.89 11.06 0.62
CA PHE A 386 5.14 11.75 0.92
C PHE A 386 6.34 10.91 0.49
N ASP A 387 7.30 11.53 -0.19
CA ASP A 387 8.61 10.95 -0.48
C ASP A 387 9.67 11.55 0.45
N PRO A 388 10.16 10.81 1.46
CA PRO A 388 11.11 11.33 2.44
C PRO A 388 12.46 11.75 1.84
N LEU A 389 12.85 11.17 0.69
CA LEU A 389 14.14 11.46 0.06
C LEU A 389 14.12 12.78 -0.73
N SER A 390 13.05 13.02 -1.46
CA SER A 390 12.91 14.26 -2.23
C SER A 390 12.21 15.38 -1.46
N GLY A 391 11.53 15.05 -0.34
CA GLY A 391 10.67 15.99 0.38
C GLY A 391 9.38 16.33 -0.38
N PHE A 392 9.01 15.56 -1.40
CA PHE A 392 7.83 15.79 -2.22
C PHE A 392 6.56 15.29 -1.52
N VAL A 393 5.54 16.12 -1.49
CA VAL A 393 4.24 15.87 -0.86
C VAL A 393 3.14 15.99 -1.90
N LYS A 394 2.21 15.02 -1.93
CA LYS A 394 0.97 15.07 -2.71
C LYS A 394 -0.22 14.90 -1.78
N VAL A 395 -1.15 15.84 -1.80
CA VAL A 395 -2.34 15.83 -0.95
C VAL A 395 -3.41 14.90 -1.51
N LEU A 396 -3.95 14.03 -0.65
CA LEU A 396 -4.98 13.05 -0.99
C LEU A 396 -6.40 13.59 -0.68
N PRO A 397 -7.44 13.02 -1.29
CA PRO A 397 -8.83 13.46 -1.11
C PRO A 397 -9.31 13.47 0.35
N LYS A 398 -8.79 12.58 1.19
CA LYS A 398 -9.06 12.50 2.63
C LYS A 398 -8.79 13.81 3.36
N THR A 399 -7.70 14.51 3.02
CA THR A 399 -7.37 15.82 3.62
C THR A 399 -8.48 16.84 3.44
N ARG A 400 -9.01 16.93 2.21
CA ARG A 400 -10.13 17.83 1.91
C ARG A 400 -11.40 17.43 2.66
N HIS A 401 -11.72 16.15 2.64
CA HIS A 401 -12.90 15.63 3.33
C HIS A 401 -12.83 15.94 4.82
N TYR A 402 -11.72 15.60 5.47
CA TYR A 402 -11.52 15.78 6.90
C TYR A 402 -11.61 17.24 7.33
N PHE A 403 -10.97 18.14 6.57
CA PHE A 403 -11.01 19.57 6.84
C PHE A 403 -12.42 20.17 6.67
N LEU A 404 -13.15 19.79 5.61
CA LEU A 404 -14.52 20.26 5.38
C LEU A 404 -15.49 19.69 6.41
N SER A 405 -15.29 18.46 6.88
CA SER A 405 -16.08 17.84 7.96
C SER A 405 -15.86 18.56 9.28
N HIS A 406 -14.61 18.92 9.62
CA HIS A 406 -14.29 19.76 10.78
C HIS A 406 -15.02 21.10 10.76
N LEU A 407 -15.09 21.74 9.59
CA LEU A 407 -15.82 22.99 9.40
C LEU A 407 -17.35 22.80 9.31
N LYS A 408 -17.87 21.58 9.45
CA LYS A 408 -19.29 21.22 9.28
C LYS A 408 -19.85 21.60 7.89
N ARG A 409 -18.97 21.62 6.86
CA ARG A 409 -19.34 21.96 5.47
C ARG A 409 -19.48 20.72 4.59
N SER A 410 -19.13 19.55 5.08
CA SER A 410 -19.31 18.25 4.44
C SER A 410 -19.94 17.31 5.44
N ASP A 411 -20.87 16.48 4.97
CA ASP A 411 -21.38 15.38 5.78
C ASP A 411 -20.31 14.29 5.92
N TYR A 412 -20.33 13.56 7.02
CA TYR A 412 -19.41 12.49 7.37
C TYR A 412 -20.13 11.37 8.10
N ASP A 413 -19.46 10.26 8.33
CA ASP A 413 -19.96 9.16 9.13
C ASP A 413 -18.98 8.79 10.25
N GLU A 414 -19.44 7.90 11.12
CA GLU A 414 -18.67 7.32 12.22
C GLU A 414 -18.53 5.80 12.05
N TYR A 415 -18.80 5.29 10.83
CA TYR A 415 -18.73 3.88 10.49
C TYR A 415 -17.34 3.32 10.70
N SER A 416 -17.22 2.45 11.68
CA SER A 416 -15.95 1.78 12.00
C SER A 416 -16.18 0.49 12.78
N PHE A 417 -15.23 -0.44 12.65
CA PHE A 417 -15.15 -1.63 13.49
C PHE A 417 -13.74 -2.18 13.56
N ASN A 418 -13.50 -3.01 14.57
CA ASN A 418 -12.26 -3.69 14.82
C ASN A 418 -12.45 -5.19 14.68
N SER A 419 -11.42 -5.89 14.17
CA SER A 419 -11.37 -7.34 14.07
C SER A 419 -10.17 -7.87 14.85
N ILE A 420 -10.41 -8.74 15.81
CA ILE A 420 -9.40 -9.46 16.59
C ILE A 420 -9.68 -10.94 16.44
N SER A 421 -8.80 -11.67 15.76
CA SER A 421 -8.94 -13.11 15.56
C SER A 421 -7.77 -13.87 16.19
N PRO A 422 -8.01 -14.97 16.93
CA PRO A 422 -6.95 -15.84 17.43
C PRO A 422 -6.12 -16.48 16.31
N SER A 423 -6.71 -16.64 15.13
CA SER A 423 -6.01 -17.03 13.91
C SER A 423 -5.54 -15.77 13.19
N SER A 424 -4.37 -15.81 12.58
CA SER A 424 -3.82 -14.70 11.80
C SER A 424 -4.69 -14.25 10.61
N LYS A 425 -5.74 -15.00 10.27
CA LYS A 425 -6.63 -14.69 9.16
C LYS A 425 -7.82 -13.84 9.62
N ASN A 426 -7.59 -12.56 9.83
CA ASN A 426 -8.66 -11.62 10.19
C ASN A 426 -9.59 -11.34 9.03
N ILE A 427 -9.02 -11.18 7.81
CA ILE A 427 -9.75 -10.79 6.60
C ILE A 427 -9.46 -11.78 5.50
N ILE A 428 -10.51 -12.24 4.87
CA ILE A 428 -10.49 -13.08 3.67
C ILE A 428 -11.16 -12.27 2.57
N TYR A 429 -10.38 -11.76 1.61
CA TYR A 429 -10.93 -11.11 0.43
C TYR A 429 -11.13 -12.15 -0.67
N ASP A 430 -12.38 -12.42 -1.01
CA ASP A 430 -12.77 -13.26 -2.13
C ASP A 430 -12.88 -12.40 -3.38
N ILE A 431 -11.90 -12.57 -4.28
CA ILE A 431 -11.76 -11.74 -5.49
C ILE A 431 -12.90 -12.01 -6.50
N GLU A 432 -13.45 -13.24 -6.53
CA GLU A 432 -14.55 -13.59 -7.44
C GLU A 432 -15.89 -13.08 -6.94
N LEU A 433 -16.18 -13.26 -5.64
CA LEU A 433 -17.39 -12.75 -5.01
C LEU A 433 -17.36 -11.23 -4.82
N ARG A 434 -16.18 -10.62 -4.92
CA ARG A 434 -15.96 -9.21 -4.62
C ARG A 434 -16.48 -8.84 -3.22
N SER A 435 -16.16 -9.69 -2.24
CA SER A 435 -16.59 -9.55 -0.84
C SER A 435 -15.42 -9.76 0.10
N MET A 436 -15.36 -9.01 1.20
CA MET A 436 -14.42 -9.24 2.29
C MET A 436 -15.13 -9.83 3.50
N PHE A 437 -14.61 -10.94 4.00
CA PHE A 437 -15.12 -11.62 5.19
C PHE A 437 -14.20 -11.33 6.36
N PHE A 438 -14.76 -10.76 7.42
CA PHE A 438 -14.05 -10.43 8.67
C PHE A 438 -14.41 -11.46 9.75
N ASN A 439 -13.41 -11.82 10.56
CA ASN A 439 -13.57 -12.70 11.72
C ASN A 439 -13.14 -11.95 12.99
N GLY A 440 -13.81 -12.23 14.12
CA GLY A 440 -13.47 -11.62 15.40
C GLY A 440 -13.89 -10.15 15.52
N VAL A 441 -15.01 -9.79 14.93
CA VAL A 441 -15.61 -8.46 15.06
C VAL A 441 -16.57 -8.51 16.26
N GLU A 442 -16.23 -7.81 17.34
CA GLU A 442 -17.11 -7.74 18.52
C GLU A 442 -18.24 -6.73 18.32
N LYS A 443 -17.93 -5.60 17.72
CA LYS A 443 -18.86 -4.49 17.57
C LYS A 443 -18.60 -3.67 16.31
N ILE A 444 -19.68 -3.23 15.68
CA ILE A 444 -19.67 -2.25 14.59
C ILE A 444 -20.37 -0.99 15.08
N THR A 445 -19.71 0.16 15.00
CA THR A 445 -20.31 1.45 15.28
C THR A 445 -20.80 2.08 13.98
N LEU A 446 -22.09 2.34 13.87
CA LEU A 446 -22.68 3.02 12.73
C LEU A 446 -22.90 4.51 13.00
N SER A 447 -23.33 4.87 14.23
CA SER A 447 -23.48 6.26 14.66
C SER A 447 -23.40 6.35 16.18
N ASN A 448 -22.40 7.09 16.69
CA ASN A 448 -22.30 7.35 18.13
C ASN A 448 -23.41 8.28 18.62
N LYS A 449 -23.78 9.30 17.85
CA LYS A 449 -24.83 10.25 18.23
C LYS A 449 -26.19 9.58 18.36
N ASN A 450 -26.52 8.67 17.45
CA ASN A 450 -27.77 7.93 17.50
C ASN A 450 -27.67 6.65 18.33
N LYS A 451 -26.53 6.45 19.03
CA LYS A 451 -26.25 5.25 19.85
C LYS A 451 -26.53 3.95 19.13
N MET A 452 -26.13 3.88 17.84
CA MET A 452 -26.39 2.73 16.97
C MET A 452 -25.16 1.82 16.91
N GLU A 453 -25.29 0.66 17.52
CA GLU A 453 -24.25 -0.37 17.59
C GLU A 453 -24.79 -1.72 17.12
N VAL A 454 -23.97 -2.46 16.38
CA VAL A 454 -24.29 -3.81 15.88
C VAL A 454 -23.26 -4.78 16.44
N PHE A 455 -23.72 -5.90 17.00
CA PHE A 455 -22.92 -6.95 17.62
C PHE A 455 -23.01 -8.23 16.80
N PRO A 456 -22.03 -8.49 15.91
CA PRO A 456 -22.07 -9.67 15.04
C PRO A 456 -22.01 -10.96 15.83
N ARG A 457 -22.93 -11.90 15.57
CA ARG A 457 -22.91 -13.23 16.16
C ARG A 457 -21.71 -14.02 15.62
N LEU A 458 -20.95 -14.67 16.48
CA LEU A 458 -19.68 -15.34 16.16
C LEU A 458 -18.59 -14.42 15.58
N GLY A 459 -18.75 -13.11 15.70
CA GLY A 459 -17.78 -12.12 15.20
C GLY A 459 -17.60 -12.12 13.68
N LYS A 460 -18.57 -12.60 12.89
CA LYS A 460 -18.48 -12.72 11.43
C LYS A 460 -19.22 -11.60 10.74
N VAL A 461 -18.54 -10.94 9.78
CA VAL A 461 -19.09 -9.84 8.98
C VAL A 461 -18.68 -10.00 7.52
N GLU A 462 -19.60 -9.86 6.60
CA GLU A 462 -19.34 -9.73 5.16
C GLU A 462 -19.46 -8.26 4.76
N LEU A 463 -18.35 -7.67 4.33
CA LEU A 463 -18.29 -6.35 3.74
C LEU A 463 -18.45 -6.46 2.23
N ARG A 464 -19.39 -5.72 1.68
CA ARG A 464 -19.73 -5.64 0.26
C ARG A 464 -19.42 -4.25 -0.29
N ARG A 465 -19.69 -4.06 -1.58
CA ARG A 465 -19.51 -2.77 -2.26
C ARG A 465 -20.13 -1.61 -1.48
N ASP A 466 -19.51 -0.43 -1.58
CA ASP A 466 -20.03 0.83 -1.02
C ASP A 466 -20.30 0.78 0.50
N ARG A 467 -19.46 0.08 1.29
CA ARG A 467 -19.60 -0.07 2.76
C ARG A 467 -20.83 -0.88 3.21
N ASN A 468 -21.50 -1.55 2.29
CA ASN A 468 -22.64 -2.40 2.64
C ASN A 468 -22.19 -3.61 3.45
N LEU A 469 -22.99 -4.01 4.45
CA LEU A 469 -22.70 -5.17 5.29
C LEU A 469 -23.81 -6.21 5.20
N LYS A 470 -23.38 -7.47 5.34
CA LYS A 470 -24.28 -8.59 5.64
C LYS A 470 -23.76 -9.33 6.85
N LEU A 471 -24.61 -9.56 7.83
CA LEU A 471 -24.26 -10.33 9.02
C LEU A 471 -25.50 -10.83 9.75
N ILE A 472 -25.30 -11.76 10.68
CA ILE A 472 -26.27 -12.15 11.70
C ILE A 472 -25.74 -11.62 13.02
N GLY A 473 -26.59 -10.95 13.79
CA GLY A 473 -26.16 -10.34 15.04
C GLY A 473 -27.29 -9.67 15.82
N ASP A 474 -26.90 -8.92 16.81
CA ASP A 474 -27.82 -8.12 17.62
C ASP A 474 -27.57 -6.62 17.37
N ILE A 475 -28.61 -5.79 17.46
CA ILE A 475 -28.53 -4.35 17.29
C ILE A 475 -28.99 -3.69 18.56
N SER A 476 -28.23 -2.73 19.07
CA SER A 476 -28.65 -1.88 20.16
C SER A 476 -28.80 -0.44 19.72
N VAL A 477 -29.94 0.17 20.02
CA VAL A 477 -30.21 1.58 19.75
C VAL A 477 -31.04 2.19 20.89
N GLY A 478 -30.42 3.07 21.68
CA GLY A 478 -31.08 3.69 22.83
C GLY A 478 -31.56 2.67 23.86
N ASN A 479 -32.88 2.54 23.99
CA ASN A 479 -33.54 1.57 24.88
C ASN A 479 -34.14 0.35 24.14
N PHE A 480 -33.69 0.10 22.89
CA PHE A 480 -34.19 -0.97 22.06
C PHE A 480 -33.04 -1.91 21.68
N ASP A 481 -33.22 -3.22 21.95
CA ASP A 481 -32.34 -4.27 21.49
C ASP A 481 -33.10 -5.18 20.50
N PHE A 482 -32.60 -5.26 19.27
CA PHE A 482 -33.07 -6.21 18.25
C PHE A 482 -32.16 -7.43 18.30
N ILE A 483 -32.68 -8.57 18.69
CA ILE A 483 -31.92 -9.79 19.00
C ILE A 483 -32.13 -10.82 17.92
N GLY A 484 -31.02 -11.50 17.52
CA GLY A 484 -31.06 -12.59 16.55
C GLY A 484 -31.41 -12.18 15.14
N VAL A 485 -30.85 -11.05 14.69
CA VAL A 485 -31.21 -10.43 13.41
C VAL A 485 -30.36 -10.96 12.27
N ASP A 486 -30.98 -11.42 11.16
CA ASP A 486 -30.34 -11.49 9.85
C ASP A 486 -30.52 -10.14 9.16
N LEU A 487 -29.42 -9.43 8.96
CA LEU A 487 -29.47 -8.03 8.54
C LEU A 487 -28.59 -7.72 7.33
N LEU A 488 -29.07 -6.77 6.54
CA LEU A 488 -28.33 -6.10 5.50
C LEU A 488 -28.23 -4.60 5.83
N PHE A 489 -27.03 -4.07 5.92
CA PHE A 489 -26.81 -2.63 6.03
C PHE A 489 -26.56 -2.05 4.63
N ASP A 490 -27.40 -1.10 4.21
CA ASP A 490 -27.19 -0.29 3.02
C ASP A 490 -26.69 1.11 3.43
N TYR A 491 -25.43 1.37 3.13
CA TYR A 491 -24.79 2.64 3.45
C TYR A 491 -25.41 3.83 2.70
N ASN A 492 -25.85 3.64 1.45
CA ASN A 492 -26.35 4.73 0.63
C ASN A 492 -27.68 5.25 1.14
N SER A 493 -28.60 4.38 1.51
CA SER A 493 -29.87 4.75 2.14
C SER A 493 -29.74 4.98 3.65
N TYR A 494 -28.61 4.59 4.24
CA TYR A 494 -28.28 4.66 5.68
C TYR A 494 -29.32 3.92 6.54
N LYS A 495 -29.60 2.68 6.10
CA LYS A 495 -30.68 1.84 6.57
C LYS A 495 -30.18 0.43 6.85
N LEU A 496 -30.76 -0.22 7.85
CA LEU A 496 -30.63 -1.63 8.13
C LEU A 496 -31.94 -2.32 7.71
N ASP A 497 -31.88 -3.24 6.73
CA ASP A 497 -32.95 -4.18 6.42
C ASP A 497 -32.84 -5.35 7.40
N LEU A 498 -33.83 -5.49 8.26
CA LEU A 498 -33.94 -6.53 9.27
C LEU A 498 -34.86 -7.62 8.74
N ILE A 499 -34.26 -8.60 8.03
CA ILE A 499 -35.00 -9.63 7.29
C ILE A 499 -35.81 -10.50 8.26
N GLU A 500 -35.17 -10.88 9.35
CA GLU A 500 -35.76 -11.68 10.42
C GLU A 500 -35.21 -11.25 11.76
N ILE A 501 -36.05 -11.03 12.74
CA ILE A 501 -35.71 -10.63 14.10
C ILE A 501 -36.36 -11.63 15.03
N ASP A 502 -35.55 -12.34 15.83
CA ASP A 502 -36.07 -13.27 16.84
C ASP A 502 -36.92 -12.50 17.88
N THR A 503 -36.35 -11.41 18.40
CA THR A 503 -36.99 -10.65 19.47
C THR A 503 -36.57 -9.17 19.42
N LEU A 504 -37.54 -8.28 19.55
CA LEU A 504 -37.30 -6.88 19.89
C LEU A 504 -37.57 -6.67 21.38
N LYS A 505 -36.53 -6.32 22.12
CA LYS A 505 -36.57 -6.02 23.54
C LYS A 505 -36.62 -4.51 23.75
N MET A 506 -37.60 -4.05 24.53
CA MET A 506 -37.75 -2.66 24.93
C MET A 506 -37.43 -2.50 26.41
N ILE A 507 -36.42 -1.68 26.74
CA ILE A 507 -35.90 -1.51 28.10
C ILE A 507 -36.57 -0.31 28.73
N ALA A 508 -37.51 -0.53 29.65
CA ALA A 508 -38.27 0.54 30.27
C ALA A 508 -37.45 1.41 31.24
N SER A 509 -36.52 0.80 32.01
CA SER A 509 -35.55 1.48 32.85
C SER A 509 -34.34 0.57 33.08
N LYS A 510 -33.15 1.13 33.06
CA LYS A 510 -31.90 0.40 33.39
C LYS A 510 -31.78 0.05 34.86
N ASP A 511 -32.58 0.69 35.73
CA ASP A 511 -32.52 0.53 37.19
C ASP A 511 -33.52 -0.50 37.74
N LEU A 512 -34.44 -0.99 36.93
CA LEU A 512 -35.44 -1.99 37.32
C LEU A 512 -35.10 -3.31 36.62
N ILE A 513 -34.56 -4.25 37.35
CA ILE A 513 -34.35 -5.65 36.94
C ILE A 513 -35.77 -6.22 36.72
N ASP A 514 -36.05 -6.72 35.49
CA ASP A 514 -37.24 -7.46 35.06
C ASP A 514 -38.44 -6.73 34.41
N ASN A 515 -38.36 -5.45 34.06
CA ASN A 515 -39.42 -4.81 33.27
C ASN A 515 -39.02 -4.64 31.81
N TYR A 516 -39.09 -5.74 31.05
CA TYR A 516 -38.87 -5.73 29.62
C TYR A 516 -40.13 -6.10 28.86
N ASN A 517 -40.45 -5.33 27.81
CA ASN A 517 -41.45 -5.74 26.82
C ASN A 517 -40.78 -6.41 25.63
N TYR A 518 -41.33 -7.51 25.18
CA TYR A 518 -40.82 -8.30 24.09
C TYR A 518 -41.83 -8.37 22.95
N LEU A 519 -41.37 -8.10 21.73
CA LEU A 519 -42.12 -8.35 20.50
C LEU A 519 -41.40 -9.47 19.72
N TYR A 520 -42.17 -10.40 19.19
CA TYR A 520 -41.65 -11.59 18.51
C TYR A 520 -42.10 -11.63 17.05
N ASN A 521 -41.33 -12.36 16.21
CA ASN A 521 -41.63 -12.55 14.81
C ASN A 521 -41.72 -11.23 14.02
N ILE A 522 -40.66 -10.44 14.12
CA ILE A 522 -40.57 -9.09 13.55
C ILE A 522 -39.70 -9.11 12.30
N GLY A 523 -39.97 -8.20 11.38
CA GLY A 523 -39.12 -7.80 10.28
C GLY A 523 -39.39 -6.35 9.93
N GLY A 524 -38.50 -5.74 9.20
CA GLY A 524 -38.68 -4.35 8.78
C GLY A 524 -37.41 -3.56 8.58
N ASP A 525 -37.57 -2.26 8.48
CA ASP A 525 -36.50 -1.32 8.20
C ASP A 525 -36.15 -0.48 9.42
N LEU A 526 -34.85 -0.41 9.76
CA LEU A 526 -34.33 0.48 10.78
C LEU A 526 -33.51 1.59 10.10
N LEU A 527 -34.06 2.80 10.05
CA LEU A 527 -33.42 3.96 9.45
C LEU A 527 -32.61 4.73 10.50
N ILE A 528 -31.31 4.80 10.30
CA ILE A 528 -30.36 5.39 11.26
C ILE A 528 -30.47 6.90 11.26
N ASN A 529 -30.43 7.49 10.09
CA ASN A 529 -30.61 8.94 9.86
C ASN A 529 -30.93 9.19 8.38
N ASN A 530 -31.21 10.45 8.04
CA ASN A 530 -31.31 10.84 6.63
C ASN A 530 -29.99 10.58 5.91
N PRO A 531 -29.99 10.00 4.69
CA PRO A 531 -28.78 9.69 3.91
C PRO A 531 -27.85 10.89 3.66
N ARG A 532 -28.36 12.11 3.74
CA ARG A 532 -27.60 13.36 3.59
C ARG A 532 -27.24 14.00 4.95
N ASN A 533 -27.38 13.27 6.03
CA ASN A 533 -27.12 13.73 7.40
C ASN A 533 -26.57 12.59 8.26
N LYS A 534 -25.63 11.78 7.69
CA LYS A 534 -25.05 10.63 8.38
C LYS A 534 -24.30 11.05 9.66
N SER A 535 -23.69 12.23 9.63
CA SER A 535 -23.02 12.86 10.78
C SER A 535 -23.97 13.27 11.91
N SER A 536 -25.29 13.23 11.70
CA SER A 536 -26.30 13.73 12.64
C SER A 536 -26.07 15.18 13.09
N LEU A 537 -25.44 16.01 12.23
CA LEU A 537 -25.23 17.44 12.51
C LEU A 537 -26.54 18.21 12.58
N LYS A 538 -27.53 17.80 11.79
CA LYS A 538 -28.89 18.33 11.87
C LYS A 538 -29.73 17.43 12.75
N LEU A 539 -30.37 18.00 13.75
CA LEU A 539 -31.32 17.24 14.58
C LEU A 539 -32.58 16.99 13.76
N LEU A 540 -32.89 15.73 13.51
CA LEU A 540 -34.08 15.26 12.85
C LEU A 540 -34.90 14.47 13.88
N PRO A 541 -35.98 15.00 14.40
CA PRO A 541 -36.62 14.47 15.63
C PRO A 541 -37.18 13.05 15.48
N ASN A 542 -37.45 12.59 14.25
CA ASN A 542 -38.00 11.26 14.02
C ASN A 542 -36.94 10.17 13.92
N TYR A 543 -35.68 10.53 13.70
CA TYR A 543 -34.58 9.54 13.59
C TYR A 543 -33.91 9.27 14.92
N PRO A 544 -33.36 8.05 15.11
CA PRO A 544 -33.56 6.85 14.30
C PRO A 544 -34.97 6.30 14.47
N TYR A 545 -35.49 5.62 13.43
CA TYR A 545 -36.81 5.02 13.52
C TYR A 545 -36.87 3.63 12.89
N PHE A 546 -37.77 2.79 13.42
CA PHE A 546 -38.07 1.46 12.92
C PHE A 546 -39.46 1.43 12.30
N VAL A 547 -39.60 0.73 11.17
CA VAL A 547 -40.90 0.44 10.52
C VAL A 547 -40.99 -1.05 10.31
N SER A 548 -42.00 -1.69 10.93
CA SER A 548 -42.23 -3.11 10.71
C SER A 548 -42.87 -3.34 9.34
N ASP A 549 -42.48 -4.40 8.65
CA ASP A 549 -43.03 -4.82 7.35
C ASP A 549 -44.10 -5.92 7.48
N LYS A 550 -44.25 -6.49 8.67
CA LYS A 550 -45.20 -7.56 8.97
C LYS A 550 -45.87 -7.36 10.33
N SER A 551 -46.97 -8.08 10.56
CA SER A 551 -47.63 -8.12 11.85
C SER A 551 -46.73 -8.84 12.88
N THR A 552 -46.84 -8.42 14.13
CA THR A 552 -45.97 -8.85 15.23
C THR A 552 -46.77 -9.43 16.38
N LYS A 553 -46.28 -10.45 17.03
CA LYS A 553 -46.96 -11.10 18.17
C LYS A 553 -46.38 -10.62 19.49
N VAL A 554 -47.27 -10.34 20.44
CA VAL A 554 -46.96 -10.11 21.85
C VAL A 554 -47.62 -11.22 22.64
N PHE A 555 -46.82 -11.97 23.36
CA PHE A 555 -47.32 -13.06 24.21
C PHE A 555 -47.57 -12.55 25.62
N PHE A 556 -48.56 -13.11 26.28
CA PHE A 556 -48.80 -12.83 27.66
C PHE A 556 -47.70 -13.49 28.50
N SER A 557 -46.96 -12.68 29.27
CA SER A 557 -45.93 -13.17 30.18
C SER A 557 -46.33 -12.77 31.60
N MET A 558 -46.89 -13.69 32.35
CA MET A 558 -47.08 -13.52 33.80
C MET A 558 -46.08 -14.37 34.57
N PRO A 559 -45.72 -13.94 35.81
CA PRO A 559 -44.96 -14.78 36.75
C PRO A 559 -45.69 -16.11 36.99
N GLU A 560 -44.92 -17.14 37.33
CA GLU A 560 -45.36 -18.53 37.54
C GLU A 560 -46.53 -18.74 38.52
N ASP A 561 -46.89 -17.70 39.30
CA ASP A 561 -47.95 -17.69 40.28
C ASP A 561 -49.38 -17.65 39.72
N TYR A 562 -49.58 -17.40 38.44
CA TYR A 562 -50.91 -17.22 37.81
C TYR A 562 -51.42 -18.44 37.00
N GLY A 563 -50.79 -19.57 37.10
CA GLY A 563 -51.29 -20.85 36.58
C GLY A 563 -50.94 -21.16 35.13
N PRO A 564 -51.01 -22.47 34.74
CA PRO A 564 -50.48 -22.98 33.44
C PRO A 564 -51.42 -22.74 32.25
N GLU A 565 -52.42 -21.92 32.34
CA GLU A 565 -53.52 -21.82 31.36
C GLU A 565 -53.26 -20.87 30.17
N TYR A 566 -52.18 -20.09 30.23
CA TYR A 566 -51.85 -19.12 29.16
C TYR A 566 -50.59 -19.56 28.42
N ASP A 567 -50.80 -20.34 27.39
CA ASP A 567 -49.72 -20.74 26.50
C ASP A 567 -49.56 -19.79 25.30
N SER A 568 -48.68 -20.14 24.35
CA SER A 568 -48.43 -19.34 23.14
C SER A 568 -49.62 -19.15 22.20
N SER A 569 -50.79 -19.75 22.52
CA SER A 569 -52.04 -19.53 21.79
C SER A 569 -52.77 -18.28 22.26
N PHE A 570 -52.37 -17.72 23.41
CA PHE A 570 -52.81 -16.40 23.89
C PHE A 570 -51.82 -15.34 23.45
N TYR A 571 -52.17 -14.55 22.49
CA TYR A 571 -51.29 -13.49 22.00
C TYR A 571 -52.06 -12.29 21.46
N PHE A 572 -51.45 -11.14 21.47
CA PHE A 572 -51.90 -9.96 20.77
C PHE A 572 -51.13 -9.84 19.46
N SER A 573 -51.80 -9.79 18.31
CA SER A 573 -51.18 -9.54 17.01
C SER A 573 -51.23 -8.06 16.72
N ILE A 574 -50.08 -7.41 16.74
CA ILE A 574 -49.93 -6.00 16.35
C ILE A 574 -49.89 -5.94 14.81
N ASP A 575 -50.61 -4.99 14.20
CA ASP A 575 -50.45 -4.64 12.80
C ASP A 575 -49.09 -4.03 12.50
N GLN A 576 -48.83 -3.73 11.23
CA GLN A 576 -47.60 -2.98 10.89
C GLN A 576 -47.56 -1.67 11.68
N PHE A 577 -46.37 -1.41 12.25
CA PHE A 577 -46.19 -0.25 13.14
C PHE A 577 -44.89 0.49 12.87
N ARG A 578 -44.79 1.69 13.42
CA ARG A 578 -43.61 2.52 13.37
C ARG A 578 -43.23 3.02 14.76
N ILE A 579 -41.95 3.01 15.09
CA ILE A 579 -41.40 3.59 16.31
C ILE A 579 -40.37 4.66 15.92
N ASP A 580 -40.64 5.91 16.29
CA ASP A 580 -39.76 7.05 16.04
C ASP A 580 -38.85 7.33 17.23
N SER A 581 -37.68 7.95 16.98
CA SER A 581 -36.78 8.50 18.02
C SER A 581 -36.26 7.41 18.99
N LEU A 582 -35.76 6.30 18.44
CA LEU A 582 -35.28 5.14 19.21
C LEU A 582 -34.11 5.47 20.15
N ASP A 583 -33.35 6.53 19.89
CA ASP A 583 -32.18 6.99 20.67
C ASP A 583 -32.55 7.74 21.94
N LYS A 584 -33.84 8.03 22.17
CA LYS A 584 -34.29 8.71 23.40
C LYS A 584 -34.09 7.86 24.64
N SER A 585 -33.77 8.51 25.75
CA SER A 585 -33.52 7.86 27.05
C SER A 585 -34.78 7.35 27.72
N THR A 586 -35.96 7.78 27.27
CA THR A 586 -37.27 7.38 27.83
C THR A 586 -38.08 6.69 26.72
N LEU A 587 -38.67 5.54 27.07
CA LEU A 587 -39.60 4.88 26.13
C LEU A 587 -40.81 5.78 25.86
N PRO A 588 -41.25 5.89 24.60
CA PRO A 588 -42.52 6.52 24.30
C PRO A 588 -43.67 5.68 24.85
N LYS A 589 -44.81 6.31 25.11
CA LYS A 589 -46.05 5.55 25.33
C LYS A 589 -46.49 5.01 23.98
N PHE A 590 -46.66 3.72 23.90
CA PHE A 590 -47.05 3.03 22.66
C PHE A 590 -48.57 2.85 22.65
N GLU A 591 -49.15 2.96 21.44
CA GLU A 591 -50.49 2.55 21.12
C GLU A 591 -50.43 1.79 19.78
N PHE A 592 -50.51 0.47 19.83
CA PHE A 592 -50.44 -0.38 18.66
C PHE A 592 -51.83 -0.95 18.35
N PRO A 593 -52.46 -0.63 17.20
CA PRO A 593 -53.68 -1.30 16.77
C PRO A 593 -53.38 -2.77 16.46
N GLY A 594 -54.35 -3.64 16.71
CA GLY A 594 -54.17 -5.07 16.46
C GLY A 594 -55.33 -5.91 16.96
N THR A 595 -55.11 -7.22 17.04
CA THR A 595 -56.14 -8.19 17.38
C THR A 595 -55.65 -9.13 18.48
N PHE A 596 -56.45 -9.29 19.53
CA PHE A 596 -56.21 -10.26 20.58
C PHE A 596 -56.80 -11.63 20.21
N TYR A 597 -56.03 -12.68 20.40
CA TYR A 597 -56.37 -14.09 20.21
C TYR A 597 -56.31 -14.83 21.53
N SER A 598 -57.40 -15.50 21.91
CA SER A 598 -57.61 -16.13 23.19
C SER A 598 -57.72 -17.65 23.12
N ASN A 599 -57.05 -18.33 22.20
CA ASN A 599 -57.19 -19.76 21.99
C ASN A 599 -58.66 -20.21 21.78
N ASN A 600 -59.42 -19.46 21.00
CA ASN A 600 -60.83 -19.68 20.72
C ASN A 600 -61.77 -19.60 21.94
N ILE A 601 -61.34 -19.06 23.09
CA ILE A 601 -62.23 -18.75 24.22
C ILE A 601 -63.20 -17.62 23.81
N PHE A 602 -62.68 -16.63 23.14
CA PHE A 602 -63.45 -15.51 22.53
C PHE A 602 -63.17 -15.45 21.06
N ASN A 603 -64.06 -14.85 20.29
CA ASN A 603 -63.77 -14.45 18.92
C ASN A 603 -62.59 -13.47 18.96
N PRO A 604 -61.73 -13.41 17.90
CA PRO A 604 -60.67 -12.42 17.81
C PRO A 604 -61.21 -11.01 18.10
N LEU A 605 -60.57 -10.30 19.04
CA LEU A 605 -61.01 -8.99 19.51
C LEU A 605 -60.09 -7.90 18.96
N GLU A 606 -60.62 -6.97 18.16
CA GLU A 606 -59.88 -5.80 17.74
C GLU A 606 -59.71 -4.83 18.93
N ALA A 607 -58.47 -4.43 19.20
CA ALA A 607 -58.12 -3.57 20.32
C ALA A 607 -56.83 -2.79 20.03
N LYS A 608 -56.44 -1.91 20.93
CA LYS A 608 -55.15 -1.25 20.93
C LYS A 608 -54.30 -1.81 22.08
N LEU A 609 -53.12 -2.30 21.75
CA LEU A 609 -52.10 -2.60 22.78
C LEU A 609 -51.48 -1.29 23.22
N ILE A 610 -51.52 -0.98 24.50
CA ILE A 610 -51.03 0.29 25.09
C ILE A 610 -49.99 0.04 26.14
N THR A 611 -49.12 1.05 26.37
CA THR A 611 -48.19 1.06 27.51
C THR A 611 -48.96 1.43 28.79
N MET A 612 -48.97 0.49 29.74
CA MET A 612 -49.57 0.67 31.08
C MET A 612 -48.69 1.56 32.00
N PRO A 613 -49.20 2.06 33.14
CA PRO A 613 -48.43 2.89 34.06
C PRO A 613 -47.15 2.25 34.61
N ASP A 614 -47.09 0.94 34.69
CA ASP A 614 -45.93 0.13 35.12
C ASP A 614 -44.95 -0.17 33.97
N ASN A 615 -45.18 0.41 32.79
CA ASN A 615 -44.49 0.19 31.55
C ASN A 615 -44.67 -1.22 30.90
N SER A 616 -45.55 -2.06 31.44
CA SER A 616 -45.97 -3.29 30.77
C SER A 616 -46.88 -3.01 29.56
N PHE A 617 -47.10 -4.01 28.70
CA PHE A 617 -48.12 -3.95 27.68
C PHE A 617 -49.44 -4.49 28.21
N GLY A 618 -50.52 -3.76 27.95
CA GLY A 618 -51.90 -4.17 28.21
C GLY A 618 -52.83 -3.62 27.14
N PHE A 619 -54.09 -4.01 27.21
CA PHE A 619 -55.13 -3.42 26.34
C PHE A 619 -56.41 -3.25 27.17
N ASP A 620 -57.14 -2.19 26.82
CA ASP A 620 -58.43 -1.86 27.45
C ASP A 620 -59.54 -2.21 26.44
N LEU A 621 -60.50 -2.99 26.87
CA LEU A 621 -61.67 -3.40 26.09
C LEU A 621 -62.89 -2.78 26.73
N ALA A 622 -63.49 -1.82 26.04
CA ALA A 622 -64.83 -1.41 26.35
C ALA A 622 -65.80 -2.52 25.92
N LEU A 623 -66.16 -3.38 26.84
CA LEU A 623 -67.23 -4.34 26.64
C LEU A 623 -68.52 -3.54 26.51
N GLU A 624 -69.06 -3.37 25.30
CA GLU A 624 -70.45 -2.94 25.14
C GLU A 624 -71.33 -4.03 25.76
N GLU A 625 -71.98 -3.69 26.84
CA GLU A 625 -73.06 -4.53 27.37
C GLU A 625 -74.16 -4.62 26.30
N LYS A 626 -74.34 -5.80 25.73
CA LYS A 626 -75.50 -6.12 24.90
C LYS A 626 -76.64 -6.67 25.78
#